data_c2b289e7f6f2f2edc0357833b6007199
#
_entry.id   c2b289e7f6f2f2edc0357833b6007199
#
_cell.length_a   1.000
_cell.length_b   1.000
_cell.length_c   1.000
_cell.angle_alpha   90.00
_cell.angle_beta   90.00
_cell.angle_gamma   90.00
#
_symmetry.space_group_name_H-M   'P 1'
#
loop_
_entity.id
_entity.type
_entity.pdbx_description
1 polymer ?
#
loop_
_entity_poly.entity_id
_entity_poly.type
_entity_poly.pdbx_seq_one_letter_code
_entity_poly.pdbx_strand_id
1 'polypeptide(L)'
;MCRRIYKDQTSEIGDVPFFKIGTFGSQPDAFISRSLFQDYRKQYPFPSVGTPLISAAGSIGRTVIYQGEEAYFQDSNIVWLDNNEKLNNVFLNSLYKKIDWKLEGSTIKRLYNKDILNAEVCVPSTLEQCQVGSFFAHLDSLITLHQREHF
;
A
#
# COMPACT_ATOMS: atom_id res chain seq x y z
N MET A 1 -7.55 3.93 6.10
CA MET A 1 -6.94 5.13 5.47
C MET A 1 -6.42 6.03 6.60
N CYS A 2 -5.13 6.43 6.55
CA CYS A 2 -4.53 7.29 7.56
C CYS A 2 -5.12 8.72 7.55
N ARG A 3 -4.97 9.46 8.64
CA ARG A 3 -5.32 10.88 8.69
C ARG A 3 -4.36 11.68 7.80
N ARG A 4 -4.89 12.64 7.05
CA ARG A 4 -4.08 13.50 6.18
C ARG A 4 -3.07 14.33 6.95
N ILE A 5 -1.85 14.41 6.44
CA ILE A 5 -0.79 15.30 6.88
C ILE A 5 -0.78 16.55 5.99
N TYR A 6 -0.66 17.72 6.58
CA TYR A 6 -0.55 18.99 5.88
C TYR A 6 0.93 19.40 5.75
N LYS A 7 1.22 20.30 4.80
CA LYS A 7 2.59 20.71 4.48
C LYS A 7 3.32 21.34 5.68
N ASP A 8 2.61 22.11 6.49
CA ASP A 8 3.12 22.74 7.71
C ASP A 8 3.46 21.76 8.84
N GLN A 9 3.00 20.51 8.73
CA GLN A 9 3.31 19.42 9.65
C GLN A 9 4.50 18.57 9.19
N THR A 10 5.11 18.90 8.06
CA THR A 10 6.22 18.14 7.47
C THR A 10 7.52 18.95 7.49
N SER A 11 8.64 18.24 7.51
CA SER A 11 10.00 18.76 7.39
C SER A 11 10.81 17.93 6.39
N GLU A 12 11.93 18.47 5.91
CA GLU A 12 12.86 17.76 5.03
C GLU A 12 13.70 16.74 5.81
N ILE A 13 13.85 16.95 7.11
CA ILE A 13 14.59 16.06 8.04
C ILE A 13 13.71 15.87 9.28
N GLY A 14 13.57 14.64 9.74
CA GLY A 14 12.74 14.36 10.92
C GLY A 14 12.80 12.90 11.35
N ASP A 15 11.98 12.58 12.37
CA ASP A 15 12.04 11.28 13.04
C ASP A 15 11.35 10.17 12.24
N VAL A 16 10.19 10.48 11.64
CA VAL A 16 9.32 9.48 11.02
C VAL A 16 9.13 9.79 9.55
N PRO A 17 9.55 8.89 8.65
CA PRO A 17 9.33 9.03 7.21
C PRO A 17 7.85 9.21 6.88
N PHE A 18 7.57 10.18 6.02
CA PHE A 18 6.23 10.45 5.50
C PHE A 18 6.19 10.18 3.99
N PHE A 19 5.49 9.14 3.60
CA PHE A 19 5.36 8.74 2.21
C PHE A 19 4.15 9.41 1.55
N LYS A 20 4.44 10.21 0.55
CA LYS A 20 3.46 10.76 -0.40
C LYS A 20 3.29 9.79 -1.57
N ILE A 21 2.26 10.02 -2.40
CA ILE A 21 2.04 9.18 -3.59
C ILE A 21 3.26 9.16 -4.53
N GLY A 22 4.01 10.26 -4.62
CA GLY A 22 5.22 10.36 -5.45
C GLY A 22 6.41 9.55 -4.93
N THR A 23 6.48 9.33 -3.61
CA THR A 23 7.57 8.58 -2.96
C THR A 23 7.12 7.19 -2.51
N PHE A 24 5.89 6.78 -2.82
CA PHE A 24 5.35 5.49 -2.45
C PHE A 24 6.13 4.33 -3.08
N GLY A 25 6.75 3.50 -2.25
CA GLY A 25 7.63 2.40 -2.69
C GLY A 25 9.06 2.83 -3.09
N SER A 26 9.48 4.05 -2.73
CA SER A 26 10.84 4.55 -2.92
C SER A 26 11.33 5.26 -1.65
N GLN A 27 12.38 6.08 -1.74
CA GLN A 27 12.89 6.82 -0.60
C GLN A 27 11.96 8.00 -0.23
N PRO A 28 11.71 8.26 1.06
CA PRO A 28 10.91 9.39 1.50
C PRO A 28 11.65 10.70 1.27
N ASP A 29 10.91 11.76 0.96
CA ASP A 29 11.40 13.14 0.80
C ASP A 29 10.78 14.10 1.83
N ALA A 30 10.05 13.59 2.78
CA ALA A 30 9.43 14.35 3.85
C ALA A 30 9.32 13.50 5.12
N PHE A 31 9.28 14.19 6.26
CA PHE A 31 9.23 13.58 7.58
C PHE A 31 8.21 14.29 8.45
N ILE A 32 7.72 13.61 9.47
CA ILE A 32 6.87 14.16 10.52
C ILE A 32 7.50 13.91 11.89
N SER A 33 7.07 14.65 12.91
CA SER A 33 7.52 14.43 14.27
C SER A 33 6.97 13.09 14.82
N ARG A 34 7.75 12.46 15.69
CA ARG A 34 7.34 11.22 16.35
C ARG A 34 6.08 11.41 17.22
N SER A 35 5.92 12.57 17.84
CA SER A 35 4.71 12.88 18.61
C SER A 35 3.46 12.87 17.74
N LEU A 36 3.49 13.54 16.59
CA LEU A 36 2.37 13.55 15.63
C LEU A 36 2.05 12.15 15.10
N PHE A 37 3.09 11.37 14.77
CA PHE A 37 2.93 9.98 14.35
C PHE A 37 2.22 9.14 15.42
N GLN A 38 2.66 9.20 16.67
CA GLN A 38 2.08 8.45 17.77
C GLN A 38 0.63 8.84 18.04
N ASP A 39 0.32 10.13 18.00
CA ASP A 39 -1.03 10.64 18.20
C ASP A 39 -1.97 10.17 17.08
N TYR A 40 -1.54 10.26 15.83
CA TYR A 40 -2.37 9.85 14.69
C TYR A 40 -2.54 8.34 14.63
N ARG A 41 -1.49 7.56 14.95
CA ARG A 41 -1.58 6.10 15.02
C ARG A 41 -2.55 5.60 16.09
N LYS A 42 -2.69 6.33 17.21
CA LYS A 42 -3.65 5.99 18.28
C LYS A 42 -5.09 6.37 17.93
N GLN A 43 -5.28 7.47 17.21
CA GLN A 43 -6.60 8.06 16.98
C GLN A 43 -7.25 7.60 15.67
N TYR A 44 -6.49 7.21 14.68
CA TYR A 44 -6.97 6.91 13.34
C TYR A 44 -6.60 5.51 12.88
N PRO A 45 -7.35 4.94 11.93
CA PRO A 45 -7.01 3.66 11.35
C PRO A 45 -5.58 3.65 10.79
N PHE A 46 -4.84 2.59 11.09
CA PHE A 46 -3.47 2.40 10.67
C PHE A 46 -3.29 0.96 10.19
N PRO A 47 -2.48 0.68 9.15
CA PRO A 47 -2.31 -0.67 8.65
C PRO A 47 -1.60 -1.56 9.67
N SER A 48 -1.97 -2.82 9.74
CA SER A 48 -1.23 -3.85 10.47
C SER A 48 -0.06 -4.38 9.66
N VAL A 49 0.93 -4.98 10.33
CA VAL A 49 2.08 -5.58 9.66
C VAL A 49 1.62 -6.63 8.64
N GLY A 50 2.22 -6.62 7.47
CA GLY A 50 1.87 -7.49 6.35
C GLY A 50 0.71 -6.99 5.48
N THR A 51 0.07 -5.86 5.83
CA THR A 51 -1.02 -5.30 5.02
C THR A 51 -0.47 -4.72 3.70
N PRO A 52 -0.99 -5.14 2.54
CA PRO A 52 -0.64 -4.51 1.28
C PRO A 52 -1.34 -3.16 1.13
N LEU A 53 -0.55 -2.11 1.02
CA LEU A 53 -0.98 -0.76 0.68
C LEU A 53 -1.02 -0.62 -0.84
N ILE A 54 -1.98 0.15 -1.37
CA ILE A 54 -2.15 0.36 -2.81
C ILE A 54 -2.26 1.84 -3.15
N SER A 55 -1.60 2.25 -4.24
CA SER A 55 -1.72 3.61 -4.76
C SER A 55 -3.06 3.81 -5.47
N ALA A 56 -3.81 4.82 -5.05
CA ALA A 56 -5.11 5.19 -5.59
C ALA A 56 -5.04 6.35 -6.62
N ALA A 57 -3.85 6.91 -6.85
CA ALA A 57 -3.60 7.98 -7.81
C ALA A 57 -2.19 7.86 -8.39
N GLY A 58 -1.89 8.60 -9.45
CA GLY A 58 -0.60 8.53 -10.14
C GLY A 58 -0.40 7.17 -10.80
N SER A 59 0.61 6.43 -10.40
CA SER A 59 0.82 5.03 -10.81
C SER A 59 -0.15 4.11 -10.06
N ILE A 60 -1.42 4.12 -10.47
CA ILE A 60 -2.50 3.37 -9.82
C ILE A 60 -2.19 1.87 -9.82
N GLY A 61 -2.51 1.20 -8.70
CA GLY A 61 -2.30 -0.23 -8.54
C GLY A 61 -0.90 -0.63 -8.07
N ARG A 62 0.04 0.32 -7.89
CA ARG A 62 1.31 0.02 -7.24
C ARG A 62 1.06 -0.42 -5.81
N THR A 63 1.71 -1.48 -5.37
CA THR A 63 1.57 -2.01 -4.02
C THR A 63 2.87 -1.94 -3.23
N VAL A 64 2.75 -1.72 -1.92
CA VAL A 64 3.84 -1.85 -0.95
C VAL A 64 3.28 -2.59 0.25
N ILE A 65 4.01 -3.58 0.76
CA ILE A 65 3.62 -4.31 1.97
C ILE A 65 4.18 -3.56 3.17
N TYR A 66 3.31 -3.17 4.10
CA TYR A 66 3.72 -2.56 5.35
C TYR A 66 4.47 -3.56 6.24
N GLN A 67 5.72 -3.29 6.57
CA GLN A 67 6.60 -4.19 7.31
C GLN A 67 6.62 -3.92 8.83
N GLY A 68 5.88 -2.91 9.30
CA GLY A 68 5.87 -2.54 10.71
C GLY A 68 6.83 -1.41 11.09
N GLU A 69 7.49 -0.83 10.10
CA GLU A 69 8.38 0.33 10.28
C GLU A 69 7.63 1.55 10.83
N GLU A 70 8.33 2.41 11.59
CA GLU A 70 7.81 3.72 11.96
C GLU A 70 7.78 4.62 10.72
N ALA A 71 6.69 4.56 9.96
CA ALA A 71 6.45 5.36 8.77
C ALA A 71 4.99 5.76 8.66
N TYR A 72 4.72 6.91 8.05
CA TYR A 72 3.36 7.39 7.85
C TYR A 72 3.04 7.51 6.36
N PHE A 73 1.83 7.12 5.98
CA PHE A 73 1.40 7.09 4.59
C PHE A 73 0.30 8.13 4.37
N GLN A 74 0.42 8.90 3.28
CA GLN A 74 -0.58 9.89 2.90
C GLN A 74 -1.97 9.24 2.80
N ASP A 75 -2.99 9.90 3.35
CA ASP A 75 -4.39 9.48 3.24
C ASP A 75 -4.87 9.43 1.76
N SER A 76 -5.99 9.64 1.38
CA SER A 76 -6.65 9.77 0.06
C SER A 76 -5.95 9.18 -1.21
N ASN A 77 -4.64 9.03 -1.24
CA ASN A 77 -3.88 8.52 -2.40
C ASN A 77 -3.16 7.20 -2.14
N ILE A 78 -3.01 6.80 -0.88
CA ILE A 78 -2.51 5.50 -0.47
C ILE A 78 -3.56 4.89 0.45
N VAL A 79 -4.08 3.74 0.08
CA VAL A 79 -5.18 3.08 0.78
C VAL A 79 -4.87 1.61 1.00
N TRP A 80 -5.63 0.95 1.85
CA TRP A 80 -5.61 -0.50 2.04
C TRP A 80 -7.02 -1.01 2.30
N LEU A 81 -7.21 -2.30 2.07
CA LEU A 81 -8.45 -2.99 2.38
C LEU A 81 -8.36 -3.58 3.79
N ASP A 82 -9.29 -3.21 4.65
CA ASP A 82 -9.56 -3.95 5.87
C ASP A 82 -10.54 -5.08 5.53
N ASN A 83 -10.00 -6.28 5.40
CA ASN A 83 -10.75 -7.45 4.93
C ASN A 83 -11.18 -8.38 6.06
N ASN A 84 -10.99 -7.99 7.33
CA ASN A 84 -11.29 -8.80 8.50
C ASN A 84 -10.72 -10.25 8.38
N GLU A 85 -9.50 -10.38 7.90
CA GLU A 85 -8.77 -11.65 7.72
C GLU A 85 -9.42 -12.64 6.73
N LYS A 86 -10.41 -12.22 5.95
CA LYS A 86 -11.05 -13.06 4.93
C LYS A 86 -10.12 -13.38 3.74
N LEU A 87 -9.18 -12.51 3.48
CA LEU A 87 -8.18 -12.67 2.43
C LEU A 87 -6.77 -12.72 3.05
N ASN A 88 -5.99 -13.69 2.64
CA ASN A 88 -4.58 -13.72 2.97
C ASN A 88 -3.86 -12.50 2.34
N ASN A 89 -3.10 -11.74 3.13
CA ASN A 89 -2.47 -10.50 2.67
C ASN A 89 -1.48 -10.71 1.51
N VAL A 90 -0.75 -11.83 1.50
CA VAL A 90 0.19 -12.15 0.41
C VAL A 90 -0.57 -12.45 -0.88
N PHE A 91 -1.68 -13.19 -0.77
CA PHE A 91 -2.60 -13.41 -1.88
C PHE A 91 -3.23 -12.10 -2.35
N LEU A 92 -3.71 -11.24 -1.44
CA LEU A 92 -4.29 -9.94 -1.75
C LEU A 92 -3.32 -9.03 -2.50
N ASN A 93 -2.03 -9.03 -2.13
CA ASN A 93 -1.01 -8.30 -2.85
C ASN A 93 -0.87 -8.76 -4.31
N SER A 94 -0.90 -10.07 -4.55
CA SER A 94 -0.86 -10.66 -5.89
C SER A 94 -2.15 -10.36 -6.67
N LEU A 95 -3.29 -10.40 -5.99
CA LEU A 95 -4.59 -10.08 -6.55
C LEU A 95 -4.67 -8.63 -7.03
N TYR A 96 -4.17 -7.66 -6.24
CA TYR A 96 -4.12 -6.24 -6.65
C TYR A 96 -3.36 -6.02 -7.96
N LYS A 97 -2.29 -6.77 -8.20
CA LYS A 97 -1.50 -6.69 -9.45
C LYS A 97 -2.25 -7.29 -10.66
N LYS A 98 -3.21 -8.19 -10.42
CA LYS A 98 -3.97 -8.87 -11.46
C LYS A 98 -5.24 -8.14 -11.86
N ILE A 99 -5.84 -7.37 -10.96
CA ILE A 99 -7.10 -6.66 -11.23
C ILE A 99 -6.85 -5.60 -12.32
N ASP A 100 -7.64 -5.67 -13.37
CA ASP A 100 -7.77 -4.58 -14.34
C ASP A 100 -8.68 -3.50 -13.74
N TRP A 101 -8.06 -2.48 -13.16
CA TRP A 101 -8.77 -1.36 -12.56
C TRP A 101 -9.44 -0.51 -13.66
N LYS A 102 -10.73 -0.74 -13.90
CA LYS A 102 -11.54 0.07 -14.82
C LYS A 102 -11.69 1.48 -14.24
N LEU A 103 -10.79 2.36 -14.64
CA LEU A 103 -10.72 3.72 -14.11
C LEU A 103 -11.60 4.65 -14.92
N GLU A 104 -12.56 5.30 -14.26
CA GLU A 104 -13.38 6.36 -14.84
C GLU A 104 -12.61 7.69 -14.87
N GLY A 105 -12.83 8.47 -15.90
CA GLY A 105 -12.29 9.82 -16.07
C GLY A 105 -11.33 9.96 -17.24
N SER A 106 -11.43 11.08 -17.94
CA SER A 106 -10.66 11.34 -19.16
C SER A 106 -9.29 11.97 -18.88
N THR A 107 -9.16 12.78 -17.82
CA THR A 107 -7.97 13.61 -17.57
C THR A 107 -7.18 13.18 -16.33
N ILE A 108 -7.84 12.85 -15.22
CA ILE A 108 -7.20 12.39 -13.99
C ILE A 108 -7.82 11.07 -13.58
N LYS A 109 -7.08 9.99 -13.78
CA LYS A 109 -7.48 8.66 -13.33
C LYS A 109 -7.25 8.53 -11.85
N ARG A 110 -8.22 7.98 -11.13
CA ARG A 110 -8.16 7.72 -9.70
C ARG A 110 -8.91 6.44 -9.36
N LEU A 111 -8.39 5.68 -8.43
CA LEU A 111 -9.06 4.53 -7.84
C LEU A 111 -9.87 5.00 -6.63
N TYR A 112 -11.17 4.85 -6.67
CA TYR A 112 -12.07 5.20 -5.57
C TYR A 112 -12.38 3.98 -4.72
N ASN A 113 -12.84 4.20 -3.49
CA ASN A 113 -13.25 3.10 -2.60
C ASN A 113 -14.29 2.18 -3.26
N LYS A 114 -15.23 2.75 -4.03
CA LYS A 114 -16.23 1.96 -4.77
C LYS A 114 -15.60 0.98 -5.77
N ASP A 115 -14.49 1.36 -6.41
CA ASP A 115 -13.82 0.52 -7.41
C ASP A 115 -13.14 -0.68 -6.76
N ILE A 116 -12.58 -0.47 -5.55
CA ILE A 116 -11.97 -1.54 -4.74
C ILE A 116 -13.05 -2.47 -4.18
N LEU A 117 -14.12 -1.91 -3.61
CA LEU A 117 -15.15 -2.69 -2.92
C LEU A 117 -16.08 -3.44 -3.89
N ASN A 118 -16.23 -2.94 -5.10
CA ASN A 118 -17.07 -3.56 -6.14
C ASN A 118 -16.25 -4.40 -7.14
N ALA A 119 -14.95 -4.59 -6.92
CA ALA A 119 -14.15 -5.46 -7.76
C ALA A 119 -14.62 -6.91 -7.61
N GLU A 120 -15.11 -7.49 -8.69
CA GLU A 120 -15.51 -8.89 -8.74
C GLU A 120 -14.28 -9.76 -8.97
N VAL A 121 -14.00 -10.66 -8.03
CA VAL A 121 -12.84 -11.53 -8.07
C VAL A 121 -13.23 -12.94 -7.62
N CYS A 122 -12.59 -13.94 -8.23
CA CYS A 122 -12.67 -15.31 -7.76
C CYS A 122 -11.68 -15.50 -6.62
N VAL A 123 -12.18 -15.85 -5.44
CA VAL A 123 -11.36 -16.08 -4.26
C VAL A 123 -11.32 -17.57 -3.97
N PRO A 124 -10.13 -18.20 -4.02
CA PRO A 124 -9.97 -19.62 -3.68
C PRO A 124 -10.08 -19.83 -2.17
N SER A 125 -10.03 -21.09 -1.75
CA SER A 125 -9.97 -21.46 -0.33
C SER A 125 -8.75 -20.83 0.37
N THR A 126 -8.81 -20.65 1.69
CA THR A 126 -7.74 -20.05 2.47
C THR A 126 -6.39 -20.76 2.27
N LEU A 127 -6.40 -22.08 2.15
CA LEU A 127 -5.20 -22.88 1.88
C LEU A 127 -4.61 -22.55 0.51
N GLU A 128 -5.43 -22.49 -0.52
CA GLU A 128 -5.01 -22.14 -1.87
C GLU A 128 -4.54 -20.68 -1.96
N GLN A 129 -5.17 -19.77 -1.22
CA GLN A 129 -4.68 -18.37 -1.12
C GLN A 129 -3.26 -18.34 -0.57
N CYS A 130 -2.95 -19.09 0.48
CA CYS A 130 -1.61 -19.19 1.04
C CYS A 130 -0.60 -19.73 0.02
N GLN A 131 -0.97 -20.79 -0.69
CA GLN A 131 -0.10 -21.42 -1.70
C GLN A 131 0.17 -20.47 -2.88
N VAL A 132 -0.88 -19.89 -3.46
CA VAL A 132 -0.79 -18.95 -4.59
C VAL A 132 -0.02 -17.70 -4.18
N GLY A 133 -0.32 -17.13 -3.03
CA GLY A 133 0.36 -15.94 -2.52
C GLY A 133 1.86 -16.20 -2.31
N SER A 134 2.22 -17.30 -1.66
CA SER A 134 3.61 -17.68 -1.43
C SER A 134 4.38 -17.94 -2.73
N PHE A 135 3.74 -18.56 -3.71
CA PHE A 135 4.33 -18.81 -5.02
C PHE A 135 4.72 -17.50 -5.72
N PHE A 136 3.80 -16.54 -5.80
CA PHE A 136 4.09 -15.25 -6.43
C PHE A 136 5.08 -14.39 -5.63
N ALA A 137 5.04 -14.42 -4.31
CA ALA A 137 6.03 -13.74 -3.49
C ALA A 137 7.45 -14.29 -3.71
N HIS A 138 7.57 -15.60 -3.88
CA HIS A 138 8.84 -16.25 -4.21
C HIS A 138 9.35 -15.85 -5.60
N LEU A 139 8.48 -15.80 -6.59
CA LEU A 139 8.83 -15.33 -7.94
C LEU A 139 9.27 -13.87 -7.93
N ASP A 140 8.56 -12.98 -7.26
CA ASP A 140 8.94 -11.56 -7.11
C ASP A 140 10.35 -11.43 -6.47
N SER A 141 10.65 -12.26 -5.47
CA SER A 141 11.96 -12.30 -4.83
C SER A 141 13.08 -12.74 -5.79
N LEU A 142 12.86 -13.79 -6.57
CA LEU A 142 13.82 -14.27 -7.56
C LEU A 142 14.08 -13.23 -8.65
N ILE A 143 13.05 -12.57 -9.16
CA ILE A 143 13.18 -11.51 -10.16
C ILE A 143 14.01 -10.35 -9.59
N THR A 144 13.74 -9.94 -8.35
CA THR A 144 14.47 -8.86 -7.69
C THR A 144 15.95 -9.20 -7.50
N LEU A 145 16.26 -10.43 -7.10
CA LEU A 145 17.63 -10.91 -6.95
C LEU A 145 18.37 -10.90 -8.30
N HIS A 146 17.75 -11.45 -9.33
CA HIS A 146 18.33 -11.48 -10.67
C HIS A 146 18.61 -10.07 -11.23
N GLN A 147 17.70 -9.12 -10.99
CA GLN A 147 17.91 -7.73 -11.40
C GLN A 147 19.09 -7.07 -10.69
N ARG A 148 19.36 -7.42 -9.42
CA ARG A 148 20.52 -6.86 -8.67
C ARG A 148 21.87 -7.42 -9.11
N GLU A 149 21.90 -8.64 -9.65
CA GLU A 149 23.13 -9.26 -10.15
C GLU A 149 23.60 -8.67 -11.51
N HIS A 150 22.72 -7.94 -12.19
CA HIS A 150 23.00 -7.35 -13.49
C HIS A 150 23.27 -5.83 -13.47
N PHE A 151 23.41 -5.25 -12.28
CA PHE A 151 23.81 -3.86 -12.03
C PHE A 151 25.01 -3.81 -11.10
#